data_8d8c7537ac6295db4425095d16c6fe79
#
_entry.id   8d8c7537ac6295db4425095d16c6fe79
#
_cell.length_a   1.000
_cell.length_b   1.000
_cell.length_c   1.000
_cell.angle_alpha   90.00
_cell.angle_beta   90.00
_cell.angle_gamma   90.00
#
_symmetry.space_group_name_H-M   'P 1'
#
loop_
_entity.id
_entity.type
_entity.pdbx_description
1 polymer ?
#
loop_
_entity_poly.entity_id
_entity_poly.type
_entity_poly.pdbx_seq_one_letter_code
_entity_poly.pdbx_strand_id
1 'polypeptide(L)'
;SSPSHARAPRLARSRAKVALILASVCALVTAVLVPLTSHLHAQAAPNVPVTIPSLEGWTPASGTWTPSAGLQIVRPDSAEATGVSALLSRALTDAGIAGITEGAGAAASNAVTLTINASRSDLGDEGYQLTVTGNGAQITAATRAGLLWGARTLEQAVRSGHGSVPAGSVTDIPRFADRGATLCACGTHITTDWIIRQIDRMSDLKMNYLSLE
;
A
#
# COMPACT_ATOMS: atom_id res chain seq x y z
N SER A 1 84.75 43.19 4.59
CA SER A 1 83.50 42.85 3.93
C SER A 1 83.20 41.37 4.13
N SER A 2 82.29 41.08 5.05
CA SER A 2 81.78 39.72 5.30
C SER A 2 80.31 39.59 4.83
N PRO A 3 79.95 38.51 4.19
CA PRO A 3 78.57 38.36 3.78
C PRO A 3 77.70 37.84 4.95
N SER A 4 76.58 38.51 5.14
CA SER A 4 75.55 38.13 6.09
C SER A 4 74.72 36.92 5.56
N HIS A 5 74.83 35.83 6.30
CA HIS A 5 73.93 34.68 6.05
C HIS A 5 72.53 34.92 6.70
N ALA A 6 71.55 35.20 5.86
CA ALA A 6 70.16 35.27 6.29
C ALA A 6 69.59 33.85 6.57
N ARG A 7 69.33 33.55 7.83
CA ARG A 7 68.62 32.33 8.24
C ARG A 7 67.11 32.48 7.90
N ALA A 8 66.56 31.69 7.00
CA ALA A 8 65.17 31.60 6.72
C ALA A 8 64.38 31.05 7.93
N PRO A 9 63.17 31.54 8.24
CA PRO A 9 62.46 31.21 9.48
C PRO A 9 61.94 29.79 9.45
N ARG A 10 62.33 29.00 10.46
CA ARG A 10 61.83 27.62 10.70
C ARG A 10 60.33 27.49 10.90
N LEU A 11 59.58 28.59 11.13
CA LEU A 11 58.15 28.67 11.34
C LEU A 11 57.34 28.38 10.07
N ALA A 12 57.82 28.65 8.86
CA ALA A 12 57.10 28.40 7.61
C ALA A 12 56.96 26.90 7.30
N ARG A 13 57.95 26.09 7.66
CA ARG A 13 57.94 24.62 7.44
C ARG A 13 57.01 23.89 8.39
N SER A 14 56.76 24.40 9.61
CA SER A 14 55.84 23.84 10.58
C SER A 14 54.38 24.03 10.14
N ARG A 15 54.02 25.23 9.66
CA ARG A 15 52.67 25.54 9.20
C ARG A 15 52.27 24.72 7.96
N ALA A 16 53.21 24.48 7.03
CA ALA A 16 52.94 23.64 5.86
C ALA A 16 52.68 22.16 6.23
N LYS A 17 53.40 21.63 7.22
CA LYS A 17 53.16 20.25 7.69
C LYS A 17 51.83 20.09 8.42
N VAL A 18 51.42 21.06 9.24
CA VAL A 18 50.13 21.04 9.92
C VAL A 18 48.97 21.18 8.95
N ALA A 19 49.11 22.04 7.92
CA ALA A 19 48.11 22.18 6.88
C ALA A 19 47.94 20.89 6.04
N LEU A 20 49.04 20.18 5.76
CA LEU A 20 48.99 18.91 5.02
C LEU A 20 48.31 17.78 5.83
N ILE A 21 48.59 17.72 7.14
CA ILE A 21 47.98 16.74 8.05
C ILE A 21 46.45 17.01 8.20
N LEU A 22 46.05 18.26 8.36
CA LEU A 22 44.62 18.65 8.43
C LEU A 22 43.90 18.34 7.14
N ALA A 23 44.49 18.61 5.97
CA ALA A 23 43.87 18.26 4.68
C ALA A 23 43.75 16.74 4.49
N SER A 24 44.71 15.94 4.94
CA SER A 24 44.65 14.47 4.87
C SER A 24 43.59 13.89 5.83
N VAL A 25 43.43 14.46 7.02
CA VAL A 25 42.42 14.03 7.99
C VAL A 25 40.99 14.38 7.46
N CYS A 26 40.81 15.57 6.90
CA CYS A 26 39.54 15.94 6.26
C CYS A 26 39.18 15.03 5.08
N ALA A 27 40.15 14.68 4.23
CA ALA A 27 39.93 13.77 3.11
C ALA A 27 39.57 12.34 3.56
N LEU A 28 40.19 11.85 4.65
CA LEU A 28 39.88 10.55 5.23
C LEU A 28 38.46 10.54 5.89
N VAL A 29 38.09 11.60 6.58
CA VAL A 29 36.77 11.72 7.20
C VAL A 29 35.68 11.80 6.14
N THR A 30 35.87 12.55 5.04
CA THR A 30 34.94 12.59 3.94
C THR A 30 34.85 11.26 3.19
N ALA A 31 35.95 10.54 3.01
CA ALA A 31 35.98 9.24 2.34
C ALA A 31 35.27 8.13 3.15
N VAL A 32 35.19 8.25 4.48
CA VAL A 32 34.49 7.31 5.36
C VAL A 32 33.03 7.69 5.56
N LEU A 33 32.71 8.99 5.62
CA LEU A 33 31.31 9.46 5.80
C LEU A 33 30.43 9.30 4.53
N VAL A 34 31.01 9.46 3.33
CA VAL A 34 30.26 9.32 2.07
C VAL A 34 29.71 7.91 1.87
N PRO A 35 30.42 6.81 2.10
CA PRO A 35 29.79 5.49 2.03
C PRO A 35 28.84 5.18 3.18
N LEU A 36 29.03 5.77 4.38
CA LEU A 36 28.09 5.58 5.50
C LEU A 36 26.74 6.25 5.26
N THR A 37 26.72 7.41 4.63
CA THR A 37 25.48 8.10 4.25
C THR A 37 24.78 7.41 3.08
N SER A 38 25.52 6.72 2.20
CA SER A 38 24.93 5.94 1.11
C SER A 38 24.18 4.69 1.62
N HIS A 39 24.52 4.15 2.77
CA HIS A 39 23.81 3.03 3.40
C HIS A 39 22.57 3.46 4.24
N LEU A 40 22.43 4.77 4.48
CA LEU A 40 21.23 5.35 5.10
C LEU A 40 20.19 5.80 4.05
N HIS A 41 20.36 5.44 2.79
CA HIS A 41 19.25 5.54 1.85
C HIS A 41 18.16 4.60 2.38
N ALA A 42 17.08 5.21 2.82
CA ALA A 42 15.87 4.52 3.22
C ALA A 42 15.65 3.37 2.25
N GLN A 43 15.68 2.14 2.76
CA GLN A 43 15.19 1.00 2.04
C GLN A 43 13.81 1.44 1.53
N ALA A 44 13.64 1.57 0.22
CA ALA A 44 12.35 1.92 -0.36
C ALA A 44 11.34 1.01 0.31
N ALA A 45 10.31 1.58 0.92
CA ALA A 45 9.25 0.79 1.55
C ALA A 45 8.87 -0.31 0.56
N PRO A 46 8.73 -1.55 1.00
CA PRO A 46 8.46 -2.64 0.09
C PRO A 46 7.27 -2.22 -0.79
N ASN A 47 7.43 -2.29 -2.12
CA ASN A 47 6.39 -1.95 -3.10
C ASN A 47 5.20 -2.94 -3.01
N VAL A 48 4.81 -3.28 -1.78
CA VAL A 48 3.72 -4.18 -1.44
C VAL A 48 2.72 -3.40 -0.61
N PRO A 49 1.45 -3.36 -0.98
CA PRO A 49 0.41 -2.76 -0.14
C PRO A 49 0.34 -3.43 1.23
N VAL A 50 0.18 -2.65 2.28
CA VAL A 50 -0.04 -3.18 3.63
C VAL A 50 -1.52 -3.50 3.80
N THR A 51 -1.83 -4.78 4.02
CA THR A 51 -3.21 -5.28 4.20
C THR A 51 -3.28 -6.33 5.31
N ILE A 52 -4.46 -6.61 5.80
CA ILE A 52 -4.76 -7.67 6.77
C ILE A 52 -5.94 -8.51 6.22
N PRO A 53 -5.71 -9.80 5.89
CA PRO A 53 -4.42 -10.50 5.83
C PRO A 53 -3.44 -9.87 4.85
N SER A 54 -2.14 -10.12 5.06
CA SER A 54 -1.10 -9.67 4.13
C SER A 54 -1.25 -10.34 2.77
N LEU A 55 -0.96 -9.60 1.70
CA LEU A 55 -0.97 -10.16 0.35
C LEU A 55 0.21 -11.09 0.15
N GLU A 56 -0.08 -12.30 -0.31
CA GLU A 56 0.94 -13.25 -0.76
C GLU A 56 1.04 -13.21 -2.29
N GLY A 57 2.28 -13.24 -2.81
CA GLY A 57 2.51 -13.27 -4.26
C GLY A 57 2.28 -11.94 -4.97
N TRP A 58 2.30 -10.82 -4.26
CA TRP A 58 2.29 -9.51 -4.91
C TRP A 58 3.46 -9.36 -5.88
N THR A 59 3.16 -9.07 -7.12
CA THR A 59 4.14 -8.79 -8.18
C THR A 59 4.20 -7.27 -8.38
N PRO A 60 5.27 -6.61 -7.91
CA PRO A 60 5.39 -5.16 -8.03
C PRO A 60 5.54 -4.72 -9.48
N ALA A 61 5.00 -3.56 -9.81
CA ALA A 61 5.25 -2.83 -11.04
C ALA A 61 5.81 -1.43 -10.72
N SER A 62 6.26 -0.72 -11.74
CA SER A 62 6.77 0.64 -11.55
C SER A 62 5.64 1.64 -11.34
N GLY A 63 5.83 2.57 -10.41
CA GLY A 63 4.93 3.66 -10.12
C GLY A 63 3.97 3.40 -8.95
N THR A 64 3.10 4.37 -8.73
CA THR A 64 2.07 4.37 -7.70
C THR A 64 0.80 4.97 -8.27
N TRP A 65 -0.34 4.57 -7.73
CA TRP A 65 -1.63 5.19 -7.98
C TRP A 65 -2.06 5.99 -6.76
N THR A 66 -2.46 7.21 -6.98
CA THR A 66 -3.05 8.08 -5.96
C THR A 66 -4.45 8.45 -6.40
N PRO A 67 -5.49 7.74 -5.91
CA PRO A 67 -6.87 8.11 -6.21
C PRO A 67 -7.15 9.55 -5.79
N SER A 68 -7.81 10.27 -6.66
CA SER A 68 -8.12 11.70 -6.47
C SER A 68 -9.61 11.97 -6.54
N ALA A 69 -10.01 13.18 -6.25
CA ALA A 69 -11.40 13.63 -6.40
C ALA A 69 -11.93 13.34 -7.81
N GLY A 70 -13.20 12.96 -7.91
CA GLY A 70 -13.82 12.54 -9.17
C GLY A 70 -13.46 11.12 -9.60
N LEU A 71 -13.00 10.28 -8.67
CA LEU A 71 -12.76 8.86 -8.93
C LEU A 71 -14.00 8.20 -9.52
N GLN A 72 -13.80 7.41 -10.58
CA GLN A 72 -14.86 6.62 -11.19
C GLN A 72 -14.77 5.16 -10.73
N ILE A 73 -15.88 4.58 -10.27
CA ILE A 73 -16.01 3.13 -10.09
C ILE A 73 -16.83 2.58 -11.23
N VAL A 74 -16.19 1.89 -12.15
CA VAL A 74 -16.80 1.24 -13.31
C VAL A 74 -17.16 -0.19 -12.93
N ARG A 75 -18.39 -0.59 -13.15
CA ARG A 75 -18.90 -1.91 -12.79
C ARG A 75 -19.92 -2.42 -13.82
N PRO A 76 -20.12 -3.76 -13.91
CA PRO A 76 -21.26 -4.29 -14.64
C PRO A 76 -22.58 -3.87 -13.99
N ASP A 77 -23.62 -3.79 -14.80
CA ASP A 77 -24.98 -3.47 -14.32
C ASP A 77 -25.66 -4.74 -13.74
N SER A 78 -25.18 -5.14 -12.56
CA SER A 78 -25.73 -6.25 -11.80
C SER A 78 -25.87 -5.86 -10.32
N ALA A 79 -26.82 -6.48 -9.62
CA ALA A 79 -27.06 -6.22 -8.20
C ALA A 79 -25.85 -6.55 -7.35
N GLU A 80 -25.13 -7.62 -7.68
CA GLU A 80 -23.94 -8.08 -6.99
C GLU A 80 -22.82 -7.03 -7.07
N ALA A 81 -22.53 -6.55 -8.28
CA ALA A 81 -21.47 -5.54 -8.49
C ALA A 81 -21.89 -4.18 -7.91
N THR A 82 -23.16 -3.82 -7.97
CA THR A 82 -23.71 -2.58 -7.39
C THR A 82 -23.51 -2.54 -5.87
N GLY A 83 -23.80 -3.65 -5.18
CA GLY A 83 -23.60 -3.72 -3.73
C GLY A 83 -22.12 -3.60 -3.32
N VAL A 84 -21.20 -4.21 -4.06
CA VAL A 84 -19.76 -4.10 -3.80
C VAL A 84 -19.24 -2.70 -4.12
N SER A 85 -19.68 -2.12 -5.23
CA SER A 85 -19.33 -0.75 -5.64
C SER A 85 -19.72 0.27 -4.56
N ALA A 86 -20.93 0.19 -4.04
CA ALA A 86 -21.42 1.09 -3.00
C ALA A 86 -20.62 0.98 -1.69
N LEU A 87 -20.22 -0.24 -1.30
CA LEU A 87 -19.35 -0.43 -0.14
C LEU A 87 -17.96 0.19 -0.36
N LEU A 88 -17.36 -0.04 -1.52
CA LEU A 88 -16.07 0.52 -1.87
C LEU A 88 -16.12 2.05 -1.95
N SER A 89 -17.15 2.60 -2.58
CA SER A 89 -17.36 4.05 -2.69
C SER A 89 -17.42 4.72 -1.33
N ARG A 90 -18.19 4.14 -0.39
CA ARG A 90 -18.26 4.63 0.99
C ARG A 90 -16.89 4.60 1.66
N ALA A 91 -16.21 3.46 1.60
CA ALA A 91 -14.91 3.27 2.25
C ALA A 91 -13.84 4.24 1.70
N LEU A 92 -13.83 4.49 0.39
CA LEU A 92 -12.91 5.45 -0.23
C LEU A 92 -13.30 6.90 0.09
N THR A 93 -14.60 7.20 0.24
CA THR A 93 -15.06 8.51 0.71
C THR A 93 -14.62 8.76 2.16
N ASP A 94 -14.73 7.76 3.03
CA ASP A 94 -14.24 7.81 4.41
C ASP A 94 -12.71 7.96 4.48
N ALA A 95 -12.00 7.48 3.46
CA ALA A 95 -10.56 7.70 3.28
C ALA A 95 -10.22 9.08 2.67
N GLY A 96 -11.20 9.95 2.43
CA GLY A 96 -11.03 11.34 2.00
C GLY A 96 -11.12 11.58 0.49
N ILE A 97 -11.54 10.59 -0.31
CA ILE A 97 -11.71 10.75 -1.76
C ILE A 97 -13.10 11.29 -2.06
N ALA A 98 -13.17 12.53 -2.54
CA ALA A 98 -14.44 13.21 -2.81
C ALA A 98 -14.95 12.98 -4.24
N GLY A 99 -16.27 13.12 -4.44
CA GLY A 99 -16.90 13.15 -5.78
C GLY A 99 -16.83 11.83 -6.53
N ILE A 100 -16.86 10.70 -5.82
CA ILE A 100 -16.85 9.36 -6.42
C ILE A 100 -18.14 9.18 -7.23
N THR A 101 -18.00 8.67 -8.45
CA THR A 101 -19.12 8.29 -9.32
C THR A 101 -19.12 6.80 -9.59
N GLU A 102 -20.29 6.20 -9.71
CA GLU A 102 -20.47 4.76 -9.93
C GLU A 102 -21.34 4.52 -11.16
N GLY A 103 -20.97 3.55 -11.99
CA GLY A 103 -21.79 3.20 -13.15
C GLY A 103 -21.15 2.20 -14.11
N ALA A 104 -21.89 1.83 -15.13
CA ALA A 104 -21.39 1.08 -16.26
C ALA A 104 -20.71 2.04 -17.26
N GLY A 105 -19.77 1.52 -18.02
CA GLY A 105 -19.11 2.30 -19.07
C GLY A 105 -17.64 1.96 -19.24
N ALA A 106 -16.93 2.81 -19.98
CA ALA A 106 -15.49 2.69 -20.14
C ALA A 106 -14.77 3.38 -18.98
N ALA A 107 -13.74 2.74 -18.46
CA ALA A 107 -12.89 3.34 -17.44
C ALA A 107 -12.08 4.50 -18.04
N ALA A 108 -12.14 5.66 -17.39
CA ALA A 108 -11.22 6.77 -17.63
C ALA A 108 -9.93 6.59 -16.82
N SER A 109 -9.02 7.56 -16.91
CA SER A 109 -7.95 7.70 -15.94
C SER A 109 -8.55 8.00 -14.55
N ASN A 110 -7.90 7.55 -13.48
CA ASN A 110 -8.42 7.66 -12.11
C ASN A 110 -9.73 6.86 -11.91
N ALA A 111 -9.68 5.58 -12.23
CA ALA A 111 -10.83 4.69 -12.13
C ALA A 111 -10.51 3.40 -11.39
N VAL A 112 -11.52 2.83 -10.75
CA VAL A 112 -11.54 1.45 -10.28
C VAL A 112 -12.52 0.66 -11.14
N THR A 113 -12.04 -0.39 -11.81
CA THR A 113 -12.88 -1.28 -12.59
C THR A 113 -13.17 -2.55 -11.82
N LEU A 114 -14.45 -2.86 -11.63
CA LEU A 114 -14.95 -4.08 -11.00
C LEU A 114 -15.48 -5.04 -12.08
N THR A 115 -15.05 -6.29 -12.07
CA THR A 115 -15.45 -7.30 -13.04
C THR A 115 -15.83 -8.60 -12.34
N ILE A 116 -17.05 -9.08 -12.60
CA ILE A 116 -17.45 -10.46 -12.28
C ILE A 116 -17.34 -11.27 -13.54
N ASN A 117 -16.49 -12.29 -13.55
CA ASN A 117 -16.28 -13.20 -14.67
C ASN A 117 -16.33 -14.65 -14.20
N ALA A 118 -17.49 -15.28 -14.34
CA ALA A 118 -17.73 -16.65 -13.92
C ALA A 118 -16.82 -17.69 -14.64
N SER A 119 -16.19 -17.32 -15.76
CA SER A 119 -15.23 -18.19 -16.44
C SER A 119 -13.87 -18.29 -15.72
N ARG A 120 -13.61 -17.44 -14.72
CA ARG A 120 -12.40 -17.46 -13.89
C ARG A 120 -12.52 -18.47 -12.76
N SER A 121 -12.77 -19.74 -13.13
CA SER A 121 -12.86 -20.85 -12.17
C SER A 121 -11.57 -21.07 -11.36
N ASP A 122 -10.45 -20.61 -11.90
CA ASP A 122 -9.15 -20.58 -11.20
C ASP A 122 -9.16 -19.75 -9.91
N LEU A 123 -10.07 -18.78 -9.78
CA LEU A 123 -10.22 -17.95 -8.58
C LEU A 123 -11.11 -18.60 -7.50
N GLY A 124 -11.89 -19.63 -7.86
CA GLY A 124 -12.88 -20.22 -6.95
C GLY A 124 -13.94 -19.20 -6.52
N ASP A 125 -14.62 -19.50 -5.41
CA ASP A 125 -15.77 -18.71 -4.96
C ASP A 125 -15.38 -17.38 -4.27
N GLU A 126 -14.19 -17.30 -3.72
CA GLU A 126 -13.78 -16.15 -2.91
C GLU A 126 -12.45 -15.51 -3.34
N GLY A 127 -11.79 -16.07 -4.36
CA GLY A 127 -10.57 -15.50 -4.89
C GLY A 127 -10.83 -14.32 -5.83
N TYR A 128 -9.82 -13.49 -5.98
CA TYR A 128 -9.84 -12.33 -6.86
C TYR A 128 -8.44 -12.05 -7.43
N GLN A 129 -8.43 -11.32 -8.50
CA GLN A 129 -7.24 -10.69 -9.06
C GLN A 129 -7.35 -9.18 -8.88
N LEU A 130 -6.33 -8.57 -8.31
CA LEU A 130 -6.18 -7.12 -8.19
C LEU A 130 -4.98 -6.69 -9.02
N THR A 131 -5.18 -5.70 -9.88
CA THR A 131 -4.10 -5.03 -10.63
C THR A 131 -4.20 -3.53 -10.36
N VAL A 132 -3.07 -2.92 -9.97
CA VAL A 132 -2.95 -1.49 -9.75
C VAL A 132 -1.93 -0.94 -10.74
N THR A 133 -2.30 0.10 -11.45
CA THR A 133 -1.45 0.84 -12.39
C THR A 133 -1.36 2.31 -11.95
N GLY A 134 -0.53 3.13 -12.57
CA GLY A 134 -0.50 4.56 -12.27
C GLY A 134 -1.82 5.31 -12.55
N ASN A 135 -2.77 4.71 -13.29
CA ASN A 135 -4.02 5.35 -13.70
C ASN A 135 -5.26 4.84 -12.96
N GLY A 136 -5.13 3.79 -12.14
CA GLY A 136 -6.27 3.21 -11.45
C GLY A 136 -6.05 1.77 -11.04
N ALA A 137 -7.13 1.10 -10.62
CA ALA A 137 -7.12 -0.28 -10.20
C ALA A 137 -8.18 -1.11 -10.92
N GLN A 138 -7.92 -2.39 -11.09
CA GLN A 138 -8.85 -3.36 -11.63
C GLN A 138 -8.99 -4.54 -10.66
N ILE A 139 -10.21 -4.92 -10.36
CA ILE A 139 -10.54 -6.09 -9.55
C ILE A 139 -11.39 -7.03 -10.40
N THR A 140 -10.92 -8.26 -10.55
CA THR A 140 -11.63 -9.33 -11.27
C THR A 140 -11.84 -10.51 -10.34
N ALA A 141 -13.06 -11.02 -10.27
CA ALA A 141 -13.43 -12.19 -9.49
C ALA A 141 -14.43 -13.07 -10.24
N ALA A 142 -14.56 -14.33 -9.85
CA ALA A 142 -15.59 -15.22 -10.41
C ALA A 142 -16.97 -14.94 -9.81
N THR A 143 -17.01 -14.45 -8.58
CA THR A 143 -18.23 -14.27 -7.79
C THR A 143 -18.29 -12.89 -7.13
N ARG A 144 -19.46 -12.56 -6.55
CA ARG A 144 -19.65 -11.39 -5.69
C ARG A 144 -18.72 -11.43 -4.44
N ALA A 145 -18.53 -12.59 -3.83
CA ALA A 145 -17.71 -12.73 -2.63
C ALA A 145 -16.24 -12.40 -2.94
N GLY A 146 -15.67 -12.99 -4.00
CA GLY A 146 -14.31 -12.65 -4.43
C GLY A 146 -14.17 -11.17 -4.80
N LEU A 147 -15.16 -10.58 -5.48
CA LEU A 147 -15.15 -9.15 -5.80
C LEU A 147 -15.14 -8.28 -4.52
N LEU A 148 -15.91 -8.65 -3.50
CA LEU A 148 -15.91 -7.97 -2.20
C LEU A 148 -14.54 -8.04 -1.53
N TRP A 149 -13.90 -9.20 -1.51
CA TRP A 149 -12.58 -9.34 -0.89
C TRP A 149 -11.49 -8.53 -1.62
N GLY A 150 -11.58 -8.47 -2.94
CA GLY A 150 -10.71 -7.59 -3.73
C GLY A 150 -10.93 -6.10 -3.43
N ALA A 151 -12.19 -5.69 -3.26
CA ALA A 151 -12.54 -4.32 -2.89
C ALA A 151 -12.03 -3.97 -1.47
N ARG A 152 -12.15 -4.88 -0.49
CA ARG A 152 -11.59 -4.71 0.85
C ARG A 152 -10.06 -4.60 0.84
N THR A 153 -9.39 -5.38 -0.02
CA THR A 153 -7.94 -5.25 -0.20
C THR A 153 -7.56 -3.89 -0.73
N LEU A 154 -8.24 -3.40 -1.77
CA LEU A 154 -7.95 -2.09 -2.34
C LEU A 154 -8.21 -0.96 -1.33
N GLU A 155 -9.32 -1.01 -0.60
CA GLU A 155 -9.65 -0.08 0.48
C GLU A 155 -8.52 -0.03 1.53
N GLN A 156 -8.10 -1.19 2.03
CA GLN A 156 -7.01 -1.27 3.00
C GLN A 156 -5.71 -0.72 2.44
N ALA A 157 -5.38 -1.03 1.19
CA ALA A 157 -4.18 -0.53 0.51
C ALA A 157 -4.18 1.01 0.39
N VAL A 158 -5.31 1.61 0.03
CA VAL A 158 -5.47 3.08 -0.02
C VAL A 158 -5.32 3.69 1.37
N ARG A 159 -5.97 3.10 2.37
CA ARG A 159 -5.96 3.62 3.75
C ARG A 159 -4.58 3.49 4.40
N SER A 160 -3.93 2.34 4.29
CA SER A 160 -2.59 2.10 4.86
C SER A 160 -1.47 2.84 4.12
N GLY A 161 -1.63 3.07 2.81
CA GLY A 161 -0.73 3.84 1.99
C GLY A 161 -0.93 5.36 2.05
N HIS A 162 -1.77 5.84 3.01
CA HIS A 162 -2.10 7.27 3.14
C HIS A 162 -2.57 7.90 1.83
N GLY A 163 -3.44 7.18 1.11
CA GLY A 163 -3.98 7.60 -0.17
C GLY A 163 -3.13 7.26 -1.39
N SER A 164 -2.03 6.53 -1.24
CA SER A 164 -1.17 6.10 -2.35
C SER A 164 -1.00 4.57 -2.35
N VAL A 165 -1.21 3.93 -3.48
CA VAL A 165 -1.11 2.47 -3.62
C VAL A 165 0.01 2.13 -4.59
N PRO A 166 0.99 1.29 -4.22
CA PRO A 166 2.02 0.81 -5.15
C PRO A 166 1.40 0.11 -6.36
N ALA A 167 1.95 0.36 -7.55
CA ALA A 167 1.55 -0.38 -8.74
C ALA A 167 2.05 -1.83 -8.69
N GLY A 168 1.24 -2.74 -9.22
CA GLY A 168 1.52 -4.17 -9.22
C GLY A 168 0.26 -5.00 -9.37
N SER A 169 0.39 -6.30 -9.18
CA SER A 169 -0.74 -7.23 -9.26
C SER A 169 -0.62 -8.39 -8.27
N VAL A 170 -1.76 -8.95 -7.92
CA VAL A 170 -1.86 -10.16 -7.11
C VAL A 170 -3.07 -10.98 -7.55
N THR A 171 -2.94 -12.30 -7.47
CA THR A 171 -4.07 -13.23 -7.40
C THR A 171 -4.11 -13.77 -5.97
N ASP A 172 -5.17 -13.45 -5.25
CA ASP A 172 -5.34 -13.80 -3.84
C ASP A 172 -6.52 -14.76 -3.71
N ILE A 173 -6.26 -15.94 -3.18
CA ILE A 173 -7.24 -16.99 -2.97
C ILE A 173 -7.18 -17.41 -1.50
N PRO A 174 -8.27 -17.36 -0.75
CA PRO A 174 -8.27 -17.75 0.65
C PRO A 174 -7.79 -19.19 0.85
N ARG A 175 -6.88 -19.39 1.78
CA ARG A 175 -6.38 -20.74 2.15
C ARG A 175 -7.40 -21.54 2.95
N PHE A 176 -8.27 -20.87 3.71
CA PHE A 176 -9.29 -21.48 4.55
C PHE A 176 -10.67 -21.06 4.05
N ALA A 177 -11.54 -22.03 3.86
CA ALA A 177 -12.91 -21.80 3.43
C ALA A 177 -13.71 -21.06 4.52
N ASP A 178 -13.52 -21.45 5.78
CA ASP A 178 -14.24 -20.89 6.93
C ASP A 178 -13.30 -19.93 7.70
N ARG A 179 -13.70 -18.68 7.77
CA ARG A 179 -12.96 -17.60 8.45
C ARG A 179 -13.95 -16.75 9.23
N GLY A 180 -14.11 -17.04 10.49
CA GLY A 180 -15.12 -16.36 11.28
C GLY A 180 -14.90 -16.42 12.77
N ALA A 181 -15.94 -16.09 13.51
CA ALA A 181 -15.95 -16.10 14.95
C ALA A 181 -17.27 -16.64 15.48
N THR A 182 -17.24 -17.21 16.68
CA THR A 182 -18.41 -17.51 17.47
C THR A 182 -18.54 -16.48 18.58
N LEU A 183 -19.75 -15.93 18.73
CA LEU A 183 -20.11 -14.99 19.78
C LEU A 183 -21.13 -15.64 20.70
N CYS A 184 -20.75 -15.88 21.96
CA CYS A 184 -21.68 -16.31 22.98
C CYS A 184 -22.38 -15.08 23.58
N ALA A 185 -23.69 -14.97 23.38
CA ALA A 185 -24.55 -13.96 24.03
C ALA A 185 -25.05 -14.42 25.39
N CYS A 186 -24.34 -15.34 26.04
CA CYS A 186 -24.74 -16.03 27.27
C CYS A 186 -24.79 -15.06 28.45
N GLY A 187 -25.99 -14.57 28.78
CA GLY A 187 -26.21 -13.71 29.96
C GLY A 187 -25.79 -12.25 29.84
N THR A 188 -25.28 -11.82 28.68
CA THR A 188 -24.92 -10.42 28.42
C THR A 188 -25.84 -9.85 27.36
N HIS A 189 -26.41 -8.68 27.61
CA HIS A 189 -27.21 -7.97 26.61
C HIS A 189 -26.31 -7.41 25.52
N ILE A 190 -26.42 -7.95 24.30
CA ILE A 190 -25.71 -7.49 23.12
C ILE A 190 -26.72 -6.82 22.18
N THR A 191 -26.45 -5.56 21.81
CA THR A 191 -27.36 -4.83 20.91
C THR A 191 -27.15 -5.25 19.45
N THR A 192 -28.19 -5.19 18.65
CA THR A 192 -28.14 -5.42 17.21
C THR A 192 -27.09 -4.52 16.53
N ASP A 193 -27.02 -3.25 16.90
CA ASP A 193 -26.03 -2.30 16.35
C ASP A 193 -24.60 -2.71 16.65
N TRP A 194 -24.36 -3.29 17.82
CA TRP A 194 -23.03 -3.81 18.14
C TRP A 194 -22.66 -4.99 17.24
N ILE A 195 -23.60 -5.92 17.04
CA ILE A 195 -23.42 -7.09 16.15
C ILE A 195 -23.13 -6.62 14.72
N ILE A 196 -23.92 -5.68 14.19
CA ILE A 196 -23.70 -5.13 12.84
C ILE A 196 -22.29 -4.54 12.71
N ARG A 197 -21.85 -3.74 13.69
CA ARG A 197 -20.48 -3.22 13.67
C ARG A 197 -19.40 -4.32 13.73
N GLN A 198 -19.65 -5.46 14.40
CA GLN A 198 -18.70 -6.57 14.36
C GLN A 198 -18.68 -7.22 12.97
N ILE A 199 -19.84 -7.40 12.32
CA ILE A 199 -19.92 -7.93 10.96
C ILE A 199 -19.13 -7.04 9.98
N ASP A 200 -19.26 -5.71 10.09
CA ASP A 200 -18.48 -4.76 9.27
C ASP A 200 -16.99 -4.94 9.48
N ARG A 201 -16.54 -5.00 10.76
CA ARG A 201 -15.12 -5.23 11.08
C ARG A 201 -14.60 -6.59 10.62
N MET A 202 -15.43 -7.63 10.72
CA MET A 202 -15.11 -8.97 10.22
C MET A 202 -14.97 -8.96 8.71
N SER A 203 -15.85 -8.24 8.00
CA SER A 203 -15.76 -8.03 6.55
C SER A 203 -14.45 -7.33 6.15
N ASP A 204 -13.99 -6.34 6.92
CA ASP A 204 -12.70 -5.69 6.69
C ASP A 204 -11.53 -6.68 6.77
N LEU A 205 -11.64 -7.69 7.62
CA LEU A 205 -10.64 -8.76 7.80
C LEU A 205 -10.88 -9.98 6.89
N LYS A 206 -11.79 -9.86 5.93
CA LYS A 206 -12.20 -10.94 5.00
C LYS A 206 -12.73 -12.19 5.72
N MET A 207 -13.32 -12.03 6.89
CA MET A 207 -14.04 -13.10 7.57
C MET A 207 -15.41 -13.29 6.92
N ASN A 208 -15.86 -14.54 6.79
CA ASN A 208 -17.05 -14.89 6.01
C ASN A 208 -18.19 -15.51 6.82
N TYR A 209 -18.02 -15.76 8.12
CA TYR A 209 -19.12 -16.21 8.96
C TYR A 209 -19.05 -15.68 10.41
N LEU A 210 -20.22 -15.53 11.04
CA LEU A 210 -20.40 -15.26 12.45
C LEU A 210 -21.44 -16.23 13.01
N SER A 211 -21.07 -17.04 14.01
CA SER A 211 -21.99 -17.85 14.80
C SER A 211 -22.42 -17.09 16.04
N LEU A 212 -23.72 -17.11 16.34
CA LEU A 212 -24.31 -16.55 17.57
C LEU A 212 -24.86 -17.68 18.42
N GLU A 213 -24.43 -17.76 19.67
CA GLU A 213 -24.85 -18.76 20.66
C GLU A 213 -25.50 -18.10 21.88
#